data_fb471b2ed20d50e6eef3bc83bdade939
#
_entry.id   fb471b2ed20d50e6eef3bc83bdade939
#
_cell.length_a   1.000
_cell.length_b   1.000
_cell.length_c   1.000
_cell.angle_alpha   90.00
_cell.angle_beta   90.00
_cell.angle_gamma   90.00
#
_symmetry.space_group_name_H-M   'P 1'
#
loop_
_entity.id
_entity.type
_entity.pdbx_description
1 polymer ?
#
loop_
_entity_poly.entity_id
_entity_poly.type
_entity_poly.pdbx_seq_one_letter_code
_entity_poly.pdbx_strand_id
1 'polypeptide(L)'
;MTGRSQAIRVAKMRGHLRETIEDSVAIEEPLEIRLGYEDAGTRRTRSVSITMRTPGDDEDLATGFLFTESIIRSPDDIAIIKPCDGDNTIRVELEDGVDVDLDRLQRHFYTSSSCGVCGKSSLDALRATGLEPIPAIP
;
A
#
# COMPACT_ATOMS: atom_id res chain seq x y z
N MET A 1 -4.93 15.33 8.50
CA MET A 1 -3.94 15.36 7.42
C MET A 1 -2.62 14.84 7.97
N THR A 2 -2.23 13.68 7.60
CA THR A 2 -0.90 13.18 7.92
C THR A 2 0.10 13.95 7.07
N GLY A 3 1.10 14.59 7.69
CA GLY A 3 2.16 15.27 6.94
C GLY A 3 2.97 14.28 6.11
N ARG A 4 3.74 14.77 5.14
CA ARG A 4 4.62 13.95 4.32
C ARG A 4 5.96 13.66 4.97
N SER A 5 6.31 14.41 6.01
CA SER A 5 7.55 14.24 6.75
C SER A 5 7.33 14.42 8.24
N GLN A 6 8.23 13.86 9.01
CA GLN A 6 8.22 13.90 10.47
C GLN A 6 9.61 14.27 10.99
N ALA A 7 9.66 15.21 11.94
CA ALA A 7 10.88 15.51 12.67
C ALA A 7 11.18 14.38 13.67
N ILE A 8 12.39 13.91 13.66
CA ILE A 8 12.87 12.86 14.56
C ILE A 8 14.23 13.22 15.14
N ARG A 9 14.56 12.66 16.31
CA ARG A 9 15.92 12.70 16.83
C ARG A 9 16.70 11.51 16.34
N VAL A 10 17.86 11.77 15.76
CA VAL A 10 18.77 10.73 15.28
C VAL A 10 20.12 10.83 15.97
N ALA A 11 20.72 9.68 16.20
CA ALA A 11 22.10 9.60 16.65
C ALA A 11 23.02 9.56 15.43
N LYS A 12 23.77 10.63 15.21
CA LYS A 12 24.75 10.72 14.14
C LYS A 12 26.13 10.29 14.65
N MET A 13 26.72 9.32 13.98
CA MET A 13 28.06 8.83 14.31
C MET A 13 29.09 9.39 13.32
N ARG A 14 30.16 9.95 13.85
CA ARG A 14 31.35 10.34 13.07
C ARG A 14 32.59 9.73 13.73
N GLY A 15 33.07 8.62 13.22
CA GLY A 15 34.09 7.83 13.89
C GLY A 15 33.57 7.35 15.26
N HIS A 16 34.22 7.75 16.33
CA HIS A 16 33.83 7.42 17.70
C HIS A 16 32.91 8.47 18.38
N LEU A 17 32.67 9.59 17.70
CA LEU A 17 31.82 10.66 18.22
C LEU A 17 30.36 10.37 17.91
N ARG A 18 29.53 10.45 18.95
CA ARG A 18 28.06 10.34 18.86
C ARG A 18 27.43 11.69 19.16
N GLU A 19 26.65 12.17 18.23
CA GLU A 19 25.90 13.42 18.35
C GLU A 19 24.42 13.16 18.15
N THR A 20 23.59 13.78 18.98
CA THR A 20 22.13 13.71 18.80
C THR A 20 21.68 14.99 18.08
N ILE A 21 21.08 14.83 16.92
CA ILE A 21 20.58 15.93 16.10
C ILE A 21 19.09 15.73 15.78
N GLU A 22 18.38 16.83 15.48
CA GLU A 22 17.09 16.75 14.83
C GLU A 22 17.28 16.57 13.33
N ASP A 23 16.47 15.67 12.74
CA ASP A 23 16.42 15.41 11.32
C ASP A 23 14.95 15.27 10.88
N SER A 24 14.71 15.35 9.58
CA SER A 24 13.37 15.18 9.02
C SER A 24 13.37 13.99 8.07
N VAL A 25 12.46 13.07 8.29
CA VAL A 25 12.32 11.87 7.46
C VAL A 25 10.95 11.85 6.79
N ALA A 26 10.88 11.27 5.60
CA ALA A 26 9.61 11.00 4.94
C ALA A 26 8.79 10.01 5.77
N ILE A 27 7.50 10.27 5.88
CA ILE A 27 6.58 9.31 6.48
C ILE A 27 6.31 8.22 5.46
N GLU A 28 6.44 6.97 5.88
CA GLU A 28 6.03 5.81 5.09
C GLU A 28 5.00 5.00 5.86
N GLU A 29 3.89 4.72 5.21
CA GLU A 29 2.81 3.90 5.73
C GLU A 29 2.32 2.93 4.66
N PRO A 30 1.84 1.73 5.04
CA PRO A 30 1.29 0.80 4.06
C PRO A 30 -0.04 1.34 3.51
N LEU A 31 -0.27 1.17 2.22
CA LEU A 31 -1.55 1.41 1.56
C LEU A 31 -2.10 0.09 1.04
N GLU A 32 -3.30 -0.26 1.43
CA GLU A 32 -4.06 -1.36 0.86
C GLU A 32 -4.93 -0.86 -0.30
N ILE A 33 -4.74 -1.45 -1.47
CA ILE A 33 -5.55 -1.18 -2.66
C ILE A 33 -6.61 -2.26 -2.79
N ARG A 34 -7.88 -1.86 -2.70
CA ARG A 34 -9.05 -2.74 -2.89
C ARG A 34 -9.71 -2.45 -4.23
N LEU A 35 -10.03 -3.51 -4.94
CA LEU A 35 -10.68 -3.46 -6.24
C LEU A 35 -12.11 -3.97 -6.13
N GLY A 36 -13.07 -3.13 -6.56
CA GLY A 36 -14.45 -3.53 -6.80
C GLY A 36 -14.65 -3.77 -8.30
N TYR A 37 -15.19 -4.91 -8.66
CA TYR A 37 -15.35 -5.34 -10.04
C TYR A 37 -16.58 -6.24 -10.20
N GLU A 38 -17.02 -6.42 -11.45
CA GLU A 38 -18.06 -7.37 -11.80
C GLU A 38 -17.46 -8.71 -12.22
N ASP A 39 -17.96 -9.78 -11.61
CA ASP A 39 -17.62 -11.16 -11.94
C ASP A 39 -18.90 -11.95 -12.18
N ALA A 40 -19.12 -12.37 -13.43
CA ALA A 40 -20.30 -13.10 -13.86
C ALA A 40 -21.64 -12.45 -13.43
N GLY A 41 -21.75 -11.12 -13.58
CA GLY A 41 -22.94 -10.36 -13.21
C GLY A 41 -23.07 -10.02 -11.73
N THR A 42 -22.11 -10.39 -10.91
CA THR A 42 -22.08 -10.10 -9.47
C THR A 42 -20.94 -9.15 -9.12
N ARG A 43 -21.26 -8.09 -8.35
CA ARG A 43 -20.22 -7.17 -7.82
C ARG A 43 -19.43 -7.87 -6.73
N ARG A 44 -18.11 -7.83 -6.85
CA ARG A 44 -17.16 -8.36 -5.88
C ARG A 44 -16.14 -7.30 -5.50
N THR A 45 -15.63 -7.42 -4.29
CA THR A 45 -14.53 -6.58 -3.79
C THR A 45 -13.38 -7.47 -3.34
N ARG A 46 -12.17 -7.10 -3.72
CA ARG A 46 -10.96 -7.85 -3.37
C ARG A 46 -9.82 -6.90 -3.05
N SER A 47 -9.03 -7.24 -2.03
CA SER A 47 -7.73 -6.61 -1.83
C SER A 47 -6.77 -7.12 -2.91
N VAL A 48 -6.12 -6.22 -3.63
CA VAL A 48 -5.22 -6.58 -4.73
C VAL A 48 -3.76 -6.37 -4.39
N SER A 49 -3.43 -5.44 -3.53
CA SER A 49 -2.03 -5.20 -3.13
C SER A 49 -1.92 -4.36 -1.87
N ILE A 50 -0.79 -4.53 -1.18
CA ILE A 50 -0.29 -3.56 -0.21
C ILE A 50 1.03 -3.02 -0.73
N THR A 51 1.20 -1.72 -0.66
CA THR A 51 2.45 -1.03 -0.99
C THR A 51 2.79 0.00 0.07
N MET A 52 4.07 0.20 0.34
CA MET A 52 4.52 1.30 1.17
C MET A 52 4.50 2.60 0.35
N ARG A 53 4.03 3.67 0.97
CA ARG A 53 4.01 4.99 0.32
C ARG A 53 4.09 6.12 1.34
N THR A 54 4.51 7.28 0.89
CA THR A 54 4.30 8.53 1.62
C THR A 54 2.87 9.01 1.34
N PRO A 55 2.04 9.23 2.38
CA PRO A 55 0.64 9.64 2.18
C PRO A 55 0.49 10.93 1.38
N GLY A 56 -0.58 11.02 0.57
CA GLY A 56 -0.97 12.25 -0.11
C GLY A 56 -1.46 12.11 -1.55
N ASP A 57 -0.98 11.12 -2.30
CA ASP A 57 -1.34 10.93 -3.70
C ASP A 57 -1.87 9.50 -3.97
N ASP A 58 -2.70 9.00 -3.06
CA ASP A 58 -3.14 7.60 -3.05
C ASP A 58 -3.99 7.23 -4.27
N GLU A 59 -4.80 8.18 -4.79
CA GLU A 59 -5.62 7.95 -5.98
C GLU A 59 -4.74 7.76 -7.23
N ASP A 60 -3.73 8.60 -7.41
CA ASP A 60 -2.79 8.50 -8.52
C ASP A 60 -1.95 7.22 -8.41
N LEU A 61 -1.52 6.88 -7.21
CA LEU A 61 -0.78 5.65 -6.95
C LEU A 61 -1.60 4.41 -7.29
N ALA A 62 -2.84 4.34 -6.83
CA ALA A 62 -3.72 3.21 -7.08
C ALA A 62 -4.06 3.08 -8.58
N THR A 63 -4.37 4.19 -9.25
CA THR A 63 -4.64 4.22 -10.69
C THR A 63 -3.43 3.74 -11.48
N GLY A 64 -2.24 4.28 -11.17
CA GLY A 64 -1.00 3.89 -11.82
C GLY A 64 -0.65 2.42 -11.59
N PHE A 65 -0.85 1.91 -10.38
CA PHE A 65 -0.68 0.50 -10.06
C PHE A 65 -1.58 -0.39 -10.93
N LEU A 66 -2.88 -0.12 -10.97
CA LEU A 66 -3.82 -0.90 -11.74
C LEU A 66 -3.52 -0.88 -13.24
N PHE A 67 -3.06 0.25 -13.76
CA PHE A 67 -2.66 0.40 -15.14
C PHE A 67 -1.38 -0.39 -15.48
N THR A 68 -0.33 -0.22 -14.68
CA THR A 68 0.97 -0.90 -14.92
C THR A 68 0.88 -2.41 -14.74
N GLU A 69 0.00 -2.87 -13.87
CA GLU A 69 -0.29 -4.30 -13.68
C GLU A 69 -1.29 -4.85 -14.71
N SER A 70 -1.71 -4.03 -15.65
CA SER A 70 -2.66 -4.39 -16.73
C SER A 70 -4.03 -4.88 -16.21
N ILE A 71 -4.43 -4.42 -15.04
CA ILE A 71 -5.77 -4.68 -14.48
C ILE A 71 -6.78 -3.77 -15.18
N ILE A 72 -6.41 -2.53 -15.44
CA ILE A 72 -7.15 -1.59 -16.28
C ILE A 72 -6.35 -1.24 -17.54
N ARG A 73 -7.03 -0.81 -18.57
CA ARG A 73 -6.43 -0.36 -19.84
C ARG A 73 -6.42 1.15 -19.99
N SER A 74 -7.32 1.81 -19.29
CA SER A 74 -7.54 3.25 -19.33
C SER A 74 -8.10 3.72 -17.99
N PRO A 75 -7.89 4.99 -17.61
CA PRO A 75 -8.59 5.59 -16.48
C PRO A 75 -10.12 5.55 -16.60
N ASP A 76 -10.65 5.48 -17.82
CA ASP A 76 -12.09 5.37 -18.08
C ASP A 76 -12.70 4.05 -17.58
N ASP A 77 -11.89 3.05 -17.31
CA ASP A 77 -12.32 1.79 -16.69
C ASP A 77 -12.70 1.97 -15.20
N ILE A 78 -12.33 3.08 -14.59
CA ILE A 78 -12.60 3.39 -13.19
C ILE A 78 -13.90 4.20 -13.09
N ALA A 79 -14.87 3.68 -12.34
CA ALA A 79 -16.10 4.38 -12.03
C ALA A 79 -15.93 5.32 -10.85
N ILE A 80 -15.36 4.84 -9.76
CA ILE A 80 -15.17 5.58 -8.52
C ILE A 80 -13.85 5.17 -7.88
N ILE A 81 -13.14 6.14 -7.36
CA ILE A 81 -11.97 5.92 -6.50
C ILE A 81 -12.14 6.73 -5.22
N LYS A 82 -11.97 6.10 -4.06
CA LYS A 82 -12.19 6.75 -2.78
C LYS A 82 -11.39 6.11 -1.65
N PRO A 83 -11.00 6.89 -0.64
CA PRO A 83 -10.51 6.33 0.61
C PRO A 83 -11.58 5.46 1.28
N CYS A 84 -11.15 4.37 1.89
CA CYS A 84 -11.98 3.54 2.75
C CYS A 84 -11.65 3.76 4.22
N ASP A 85 -12.39 3.05 5.08
CA ASP A 85 -12.26 3.10 6.53
C ASP A 85 -10.80 3.16 7.01
N GLY A 86 -10.38 4.32 7.50
CA GLY A 86 -9.01 4.60 7.90
C GLY A 86 -8.17 5.22 6.77
N ASP A 87 -6.98 5.70 7.13
CA ASP A 87 -6.12 6.49 6.25
C ASP A 87 -5.27 5.64 5.29
N ASN A 88 -5.30 4.31 5.41
CA ASN A 88 -4.38 3.42 4.72
C ASN A 88 -5.06 2.41 3.79
N THR A 89 -6.28 2.70 3.37
CA THR A 89 -7.00 1.86 2.41
C THR A 89 -7.68 2.73 1.35
N ILE A 90 -7.46 2.39 0.10
CA ILE A 90 -8.13 3.00 -1.05
C ILE A 90 -8.94 1.95 -1.81
N ARG A 91 -10.16 2.31 -2.17
CA ARG A 91 -11.05 1.45 -2.96
C ARG A 91 -11.24 2.02 -4.35
N VAL A 92 -11.00 1.19 -5.34
CA VAL A 92 -11.22 1.50 -6.75
C VAL A 92 -12.35 0.63 -7.26
N GLU A 93 -13.46 1.26 -7.63
CA GLU A 93 -14.57 0.59 -8.28
C GLU A 93 -14.41 0.69 -9.79
N LEU A 94 -14.40 -0.43 -10.48
CA LEU A 94 -14.38 -0.47 -11.93
C LEU A 94 -15.80 -0.29 -12.51
N GLU A 95 -15.85 0.25 -13.73
CA GLU A 95 -17.08 0.29 -14.50
C GLU A 95 -17.61 -1.13 -14.77
N ASP A 96 -18.92 -1.25 -14.91
CA ASP A 96 -19.55 -2.51 -15.29
C ASP A 96 -19.08 -2.93 -16.69
N GLY A 97 -18.85 -4.22 -16.87
CA GLY A 97 -18.38 -4.78 -18.13
C GLY A 97 -16.87 -4.72 -18.35
N VAL A 98 -16.10 -4.11 -17.42
CA VAL A 98 -14.64 -4.20 -17.47
C VAL A 98 -14.22 -5.63 -17.13
N ASP A 99 -13.52 -6.26 -18.05
CA ASP A 99 -13.03 -7.63 -17.88
C ASP A 99 -11.76 -7.64 -17.04
N VAL A 100 -11.82 -8.36 -15.91
CA VAL A 100 -10.71 -8.50 -14.96
C VAL A 100 -10.16 -9.91 -15.02
N ASP A 101 -8.87 -10.03 -15.31
CA ASP A 101 -8.15 -11.29 -15.24
C ASP A 101 -7.88 -11.69 -13.79
N LEU A 102 -8.72 -12.55 -13.23
CA LEU A 102 -8.62 -13.01 -11.85
C LEU A 102 -7.34 -13.82 -11.58
N ASP A 103 -6.85 -14.57 -12.55
CA ASP A 103 -5.60 -15.32 -12.43
C ASP A 103 -4.41 -14.37 -12.31
N ARG A 104 -4.44 -13.28 -13.05
CA ARG A 104 -3.44 -12.23 -12.97
C ARG A 104 -3.48 -11.53 -11.61
N LEU A 105 -4.65 -11.24 -11.08
CA LEU A 105 -4.81 -10.70 -9.71
C LEU A 105 -4.19 -11.61 -8.65
N GLN A 106 -4.35 -12.92 -8.77
CA GLN A 106 -3.75 -13.89 -7.84
C GLN A 106 -2.23 -13.90 -7.89
N ARG A 107 -1.62 -13.72 -9.06
CA ARG A 107 -0.16 -13.71 -9.23
C ARG A 107 0.53 -12.52 -8.61
N HIS A 108 -0.15 -11.38 -8.45
CA HIS A 108 0.42 -10.18 -7.85
C HIS A 108 0.66 -10.30 -6.34
N PHE A 109 0.10 -11.30 -5.67
CA PHE A 109 0.36 -11.56 -4.26
C PHE A 109 1.76 -12.11 -3.96
N TYR A 110 2.53 -12.47 -4.99
CA TYR A 110 3.87 -13.03 -4.85
C TYR A 110 5.00 -12.02 -5.02
N THR A 111 4.72 -10.72 -5.08
CA THR A 111 5.76 -9.70 -5.09
C THR A 111 6.49 -9.72 -3.76
N SER A 112 7.71 -10.25 -3.74
CA SER A 112 8.53 -10.30 -2.54
C SER A 112 9.20 -8.94 -2.31
N SER A 113 9.21 -8.50 -1.06
CA SER A 113 9.96 -7.34 -0.62
C SER A 113 10.86 -7.71 0.55
N SER A 114 11.97 -6.99 0.74
CA SER A 114 12.91 -7.27 1.81
C SER A 114 12.32 -7.07 3.21
N CYS A 115 11.35 -6.18 3.37
CA CYS A 115 10.67 -5.92 4.65
C CYS A 115 9.43 -6.81 4.87
N GLY A 116 8.96 -7.56 3.86
CA GLY A 116 7.79 -8.42 3.95
C GLY A 116 6.44 -7.70 3.95
N VAL A 117 6.39 -6.38 3.74
CA VAL A 117 5.14 -5.60 3.70
C VAL A 117 4.50 -5.64 2.33
N CYS A 118 5.25 -5.24 1.30
CA CYS A 118 4.77 -5.31 -0.08
C CYS A 118 4.52 -6.76 -0.49
N GLY A 119 3.43 -7.00 -1.22
CA GLY A 119 3.03 -8.35 -1.63
C GLY A 119 2.15 -9.09 -0.63
N LYS A 120 1.85 -8.52 0.54
CA LYS A 120 0.80 -9.04 1.41
C LYS A 120 -0.57 -8.77 0.79
N SER A 121 -1.52 -9.67 1.04
CA SER A 121 -2.84 -9.60 0.42
C SER A 121 -3.77 -8.56 1.07
N SER A 122 -3.51 -8.21 2.34
CA SER A 122 -4.33 -7.24 3.08
C SER A 122 -3.58 -6.68 4.27
N LEU A 123 -4.03 -5.54 4.80
CA LEU A 123 -3.52 -4.98 6.06
C LEU A 123 -3.74 -5.92 7.24
N ASP A 124 -4.85 -6.67 7.24
CA ASP A 124 -5.13 -7.65 8.30
C ASP A 124 -4.12 -8.81 8.26
N ALA A 125 -3.75 -9.30 7.07
CA ALA A 125 -2.71 -10.30 6.91
C ALA A 125 -1.34 -9.77 7.39
N LEU A 126 -1.05 -8.49 7.18
CA LEU A 126 0.16 -7.86 7.67
C LEU A 126 0.18 -7.78 9.21
N ARG A 127 -0.93 -7.39 9.82
CA ARG A 127 -1.06 -7.29 11.29
C ARG A 127 -1.01 -8.66 11.99
N ALA A 128 -1.44 -9.71 11.31
CA ALA A 128 -1.48 -11.08 11.83
C ALA A 128 -0.10 -11.78 11.92
N THR A 129 0.99 -11.13 11.52
CA THR A 129 2.32 -11.75 11.51
C THR A 129 2.90 -12.02 12.90
N GLY A 130 2.34 -11.47 13.96
CA GLY A 130 2.64 -11.83 15.36
C GLY A 130 4.11 -11.67 15.77
N LEU A 131 4.83 -10.74 15.15
CA LEU A 131 6.22 -10.48 15.46
C LEU A 131 6.34 -9.84 16.84
N GLU A 132 7.10 -10.49 17.73
CA GLU A 132 7.48 -9.88 19.01
C GLU A 132 8.62 -8.89 18.81
N PRO A 133 8.63 -7.79 19.58
CA PRO A 133 9.73 -6.84 19.55
C PRO A 133 11.06 -7.54 19.91
N ILE A 134 12.12 -7.18 19.18
CA ILE A 134 13.46 -7.65 19.52
C ILE A 134 13.84 -7.06 20.88
N PRO A 135 14.27 -7.88 21.86
CA PRO A 135 14.71 -7.36 23.16
C PRO A 135 15.84 -6.35 22.98
N ALA A 136 15.79 -5.28 23.75
CA ALA A 136 16.91 -4.34 23.77
C ALA A 136 18.18 -5.05 24.26
N ILE A 137 19.23 -4.97 23.48
CA ILE A 137 20.55 -5.47 23.88
C ILE A 137 21.12 -4.47 24.87
N PRO A 138 21.55 -4.91 26.07
CA PRO A 138 22.11 -4.02 27.09
C PRO A 138 23.40 -3.35 26.65
#